data_20cf60dc79abdc50e3fde4643653f998
#
_entry.id   20cf60dc79abdc50e3fde4643653f998
#
_cell.length_a   1.000
_cell.length_b   1.000
_cell.length_c   1.000
_cell.angle_alpha   90.00
_cell.angle_beta   90.00
_cell.angle_gamma   90.00
#
_symmetry.space_group_name_H-M   'P 1'
#
loop_
_entity.id
_entity.type
_entity.pdbx_description
1 polymer ?
#
loop_
_entity_poly.entity_id
_entity_poly.type
_entity_poly.pdbx_seq_one_letter_code
_entity_poly.pdbx_strand_id
1 'polypeptide(L)'
;MATDFDPVTLEVLWSRLVNITEECWVTLWRTAFSMIIGEAQDFGCELLDGRGKSLAHSPRSMPVFNLTLPRAVDALLQRFPPDTLQPGDLLATNDPWVCAGHLYDVALVTPVFRKDRLVGLVGSIAHLSLIHI
;
A
#
# COMPACT_ATOMS: atom_id res chain seq x y z
N MET A 1 14.10 -20.41 11.39
CA MET A 1 14.98 -19.69 12.32
C MET A 1 14.46 -18.26 12.37
N ALA A 2 13.95 -17.83 13.52
CA ALA A 2 13.69 -16.40 13.73
C ALA A 2 15.07 -15.72 13.80
N THR A 3 15.34 -14.78 12.91
CA THR A 3 16.50 -13.90 13.02
C THR A 3 16.25 -12.98 14.20
N ASP A 4 16.99 -13.20 15.27
CA ASP A 4 16.94 -12.34 16.45
C ASP A 4 17.71 -11.06 16.11
N PHE A 5 16.97 -10.01 15.72
CA PHE A 5 17.56 -8.69 15.49
C PHE A 5 17.79 -8.02 16.84
N ASP A 6 18.96 -7.43 17.04
CA ASP A 6 19.15 -6.56 18.18
C ASP A 6 18.22 -5.32 18.09
N PRO A 7 17.82 -4.73 19.23
CA PRO A 7 16.84 -3.64 19.25
C PRO A 7 17.22 -2.43 18.39
N VAL A 8 18.50 -2.10 18.30
CA VAL A 8 18.99 -0.95 17.51
C VAL A 8 18.84 -1.23 16.02
N THR A 9 19.23 -2.40 15.58
CA THR A 9 19.06 -2.82 14.18
C THR A 9 17.59 -2.86 13.79
N LEU A 10 16.71 -3.35 14.68
CA LEU A 10 15.27 -3.37 14.44
C LEU A 10 14.71 -1.96 14.29
N GLU A 11 15.08 -1.02 15.15
CA GLU A 11 14.66 0.38 15.08
C GLU A 11 15.12 1.06 13.78
N VAL A 12 16.36 0.83 13.36
CA VAL A 12 16.90 1.36 12.10
C VAL A 12 16.13 0.80 10.90
N LEU A 13 15.85 -0.51 10.89
CA LEU A 13 15.07 -1.14 9.82
C LEU A 13 13.65 -0.59 9.77
N TRP A 14 12.99 -0.49 10.94
CA TRP A 14 11.65 0.08 11.05
C TRP A 14 11.59 1.51 10.52
N SER A 15 12.48 2.37 10.97
CA SER A 15 12.57 3.76 10.51
C SER A 15 12.78 3.86 9.00
N ARG A 16 13.55 2.97 8.40
CA ARG A 16 13.74 2.90 6.94
C ARG A 16 12.47 2.51 6.20
N LEU A 17 11.71 1.53 6.71
CA LEU A 17 10.44 1.13 6.10
C LEU A 17 9.42 2.29 6.14
N VAL A 18 9.33 2.99 7.27
CA VAL A 18 8.48 4.19 7.40
C VAL A 18 8.91 5.27 6.41
N ASN A 19 10.21 5.55 6.29
CA ASN A 19 10.71 6.55 5.33
C ASN A 19 10.39 6.19 3.87
N ILE A 20 10.45 4.91 3.49
CA ILE A 20 10.06 4.47 2.14
C ILE A 20 8.58 4.77 1.89
N THR A 21 7.70 4.47 2.85
CA THR A 21 6.26 4.79 2.70
C THR A 21 6.00 6.28 2.63
N GLU A 22 6.78 7.08 3.37
CA GLU A 22 6.70 8.53 3.32
C GLU A 22 7.13 9.08 1.96
N GLU A 23 8.19 8.55 1.35
CA GLU A 23 8.62 8.91 0.00
C GLU A 23 7.55 8.55 -1.05
N CYS A 24 6.92 7.38 -0.93
CA CYS A 24 5.80 6.98 -1.78
C CYS A 24 4.63 7.95 -1.63
N TRP A 25 4.27 8.31 -0.40
CA TRP A 25 3.20 9.25 -0.10
C TRP A 25 3.47 10.63 -0.70
N VAL A 26 4.66 11.19 -0.48
CA VAL A 26 5.07 12.50 -1.03
C VAL A 26 5.09 12.48 -2.55
N THR A 27 5.53 11.39 -3.16
CA THR A 27 5.55 11.24 -4.62
C THR A 27 4.14 11.25 -5.18
N LEU A 28 3.23 10.48 -4.60
CA LEU A 28 1.82 10.46 -5.02
C LEU A 28 1.17 11.82 -4.86
N TRP A 29 1.37 12.48 -3.72
CA TRP A 29 0.86 13.83 -3.45
C TRP A 29 1.33 14.85 -4.49
N ARG A 30 2.63 14.87 -4.81
CA ARG A 30 3.22 15.82 -5.76
C ARG A 30 2.84 15.59 -7.22
N THR A 31 2.44 14.38 -7.56
CA THR A 31 2.05 14.00 -8.94
C THR A 31 0.55 13.95 -9.15
N ALA A 32 -0.23 14.16 -8.10
CA ALA A 32 -1.68 14.10 -8.16
C ALA A 32 -2.28 15.30 -8.92
N PHE A 33 -3.25 15.00 -9.78
CA PHE A 33 -4.08 16.02 -10.45
C PHE A 33 -5.43 16.23 -9.75
N SER A 34 -5.80 15.33 -8.84
CA SER A 34 -7.03 15.40 -8.06
C SER A 34 -6.88 16.39 -6.89
N MET A 35 -7.83 17.30 -6.73
CA MET A 35 -7.90 18.18 -5.57
C MET A 35 -8.08 17.39 -4.26
N ILE A 36 -8.79 16.26 -4.31
CA ILE A 36 -8.99 15.41 -3.14
C ILE A 36 -7.65 14.84 -2.65
N ILE A 37 -6.79 14.39 -3.56
CA ILE A 37 -5.45 13.92 -3.20
C ILE A 37 -4.53 15.10 -2.87
N GLY A 38 -4.53 16.14 -3.70
CA GLY A 38 -3.60 17.27 -3.57
C GLY A 38 -3.86 18.16 -2.37
N GLU A 39 -5.12 18.48 -2.07
CA GLU A 39 -5.51 19.41 -1.00
C GLU A 39 -6.04 18.71 0.24
N ALA A 40 -6.97 17.76 0.08
CA ALA A 40 -7.53 17.02 1.20
C ALA A 40 -6.63 15.90 1.71
N GLN A 41 -5.64 15.46 0.90
CA GLN A 41 -4.70 14.38 1.21
C GLN A 41 -5.40 13.07 1.60
N ASP A 42 -6.56 12.81 0.94
CA ASP A 42 -7.41 11.66 1.23
C ASP A 42 -6.88 10.40 0.53
N PHE A 43 -5.74 9.94 0.98
CA PHE A 43 -5.07 8.73 0.48
C PHE A 43 -4.08 8.16 1.52
N GLY A 44 -3.60 6.96 1.25
CA GLY A 44 -2.62 6.26 2.07
C GLY A 44 -1.64 5.46 1.24
N CYS A 45 -0.43 5.26 1.78
CA CYS A 45 0.61 4.39 1.23
C CYS A 45 1.13 3.46 2.31
N GLU A 46 1.33 2.20 1.96
CA GLU A 46 1.70 1.15 2.89
C GLU A 46 2.64 0.12 2.24
N LEU A 47 3.57 -0.39 3.04
CA LEU A 47 4.37 -1.56 2.73
C LEU A 47 3.78 -2.78 3.43
N LEU A 48 3.70 -3.89 2.70
CA LEU A 48 3.20 -5.16 3.21
C LEU A 48 4.22 -6.25 2.94
N ASP A 49 4.20 -7.30 3.75
CA ASP A 49 5.01 -8.49 3.49
C ASP A 49 4.49 -9.27 2.27
N GLY A 50 5.19 -10.32 1.86
CA GLY A 50 4.77 -11.15 0.72
C GLY A 50 3.48 -11.95 0.95
N ARG A 51 2.88 -11.85 2.14
CA ARG A 51 1.59 -12.46 2.50
C ARG A 51 0.48 -11.41 2.65
N GLY A 52 0.78 -10.13 2.34
CA GLY A 52 -0.19 -9.04 2.46
C GLY A 52 -0.37 -8.48 3.87
N LYS A 53 0.52 -8.81 4.81
CA LYS A 53 0.46 -8.25 6.17
C LYS A 53 1.20 -6.93 6.23
N SER A 54 0.58 -5.93 6.87
CA SER A 54 1.15 -4.61 7.06
C SER A 54 2.51 -4.67 7.75
N LEU A 55 3.50 -4.00 7.17
CA LEU A 55 4.82 -3.78 7.75
C LEU A 55 5.02 -2.34 8.19
N ALA A 56 4.68 -1.39 7.35
CA ALA A 56 4.80 0.04 7.65
C ALA A 56 3.87 0.86 6.76
N HIS A 57 3.40 1.98 7.29
CA HIS A 57 2.60 2.95 6.56
C HIS A 57 3.15 4.36 6.76
N SER A 58 2.85 5.28 5.83
CA SER A 58 3.20 6.67 6.01
C SER A 58 2.44 7.28 7.18
N PRO A 59 3.11 8.02 8.08
CA PRO A 59 2.43 8.74 9.17
C PRO A 59 1.41 9.78 8.70
N ARG A 60 1.49 10.18 7.43
CA ARG A 60 0.55 11.12 6.79
C ARG A 60 -0.65 10.45 6.18
N SER A 61 -0.65 9.12 6.04
CA SER A 61 -1.77 8.38 5.49
C SER A 61 -3.03 8.59 6.31
N MET A 62 -4.17 8.72 5.63
CA MET A 62 -5.47 8.71 6.32
C MET A 62 -5.64 7.41 7.11
N PRO A 63 -5.93 7.47 8.41
CA PRO A 63 -5.94 6.28 9.27
C PRO A 63 -6.87 5.16 8.80
N VAL A 64 -7.99 5.51 8.16
CA VAL A 64 -8.93 4.52 7.62
C VAL A 64 -8.27 3.63 6.58
N PHE A 65 -7.36 4.17 5.76
CA PHE A 65 -6.71 3.42 4.69
C PHE A 65 -5.66 2.43 5.22
N ASN A 66 -5.03 2.73 6.35
CA ASN A 66 -4.13 1.78 7.02
C ASN A 66 -4.85 0.53 7.56
N LEU A 67 -6.17 0.62 7.76
CA LEU A 67 -7.00 -0.50 8.18
C LEU A 67 -7.63 -1.25 6.99
N THR A 68 -7.94 -0.52 5.91
CA THR A 68 -8.67 -1.08 4.77
C THR A 68 -7.76 -1.63 3.69
N LEU A 69 -6.57 -1.06 3.49
CA LEU A 69 -5.64 -1.52 2.46
C LEU A 69 -5.16 -2.97 2.68
N PRO A 70 -4.74 -3.41 3.89
CA PRO A 70 -4.38 -4.82 4.10
C PRO A 70 -5.55 -5.77 3.82
N ARG A 71 -6.79 -5.35 4.08
CA ARG A 71 -7.99 -6.14 3.76
C ARG A 71 -8.21 -6.24 2.25
N ALA A 72 -8.04 -5.14 1.52
CA ALA A 72 -8.12 -5.14 0.06
C ALA A 72 -7.03 -6.02 -0.56
N VAL A 73 -5.81 -5.98 -0.01
CA VAL A 73 -4.69 -6.83 -0.42
C VAL A 73 -4.99 -8.30 -0.16
N ASP A 74 -5.54 -8.66 0.98
CA ASP A 74 -5.96 -10.04 1.29
C ASP A 74 -6.94 -10.57 0.22
N ALA A 75 -7.94 -9.77 -0.16
CA ALA A 75 -8.91 -10.15 -1.20
C ALA A 75 -8.27 -10.27 -2.59
N LEU A 76 -7.36 -9.36 -2.92
CA LEU A 76 -6.60 -9.43 -4.18
C LEU A 76 -5.72 -10.67 -4.25
N LEU A 77 -5.02 -11.03 -3.16
CA LEU A 77 -4.15 -12.20 -3.11
C LEU A 77 -4.93 -13.53 -3.09
N GLN A 78 -6.18 -13.54 -2.65
CA GLN A 78 -7.07 -14.71 -2.81
C GLN A 78 -7.42 -14.95 -4.28
N ARG A 79 -7.57 -13.90 -5.07
CA ARG A 79 -7.88 -13.97 -6.50
C ARG A 79 -6.63 -14.14 -7.37
N PHE A 80 -5.53 -13.52 -6.98
CA PHE A 80 -4.23 -13.54 -7.65
C PHE A 80 -3.17 -14.01 -6.65
N PRO A 81 -3.00 -15.32 -6.46
CA PRO A 81 -2.06 -15.86 -5.48
C PRO A 81 -0.62 -15.37 -5.68
N PRO A 82 0.17 -15.23 -4.62
CA PRO A 82 1.52 -14.68 -4.68
C PRO A 82 2.48 -15.38 -5.65
N ASP A 83 2.28 -16.68 -5.87
CA ASP A 83 3.06 -17.51 -6.81
C ASP A 83 2.71 -17.27 -8.28
N THR A 84 1.60 -16.58 -8.56
CA THR A 84 1.20 -16.20 -9.92
C THR A 84 1.66 -14.80 -10.31
N LEU A 85 2.12 -14.00 -9.35
CA LEU A 85 2.53 -12.62 -9.58
C LEU A 85 3.89 -12.53 -10.25
N GLN A 86 4.07 -11.50 -11.08
CA GLN A 86 5.31 -11.25 -11.82
C GLN A 86 5.80 -9.81 -11.58
N PRO A 87 7.10 -9.54 -11.79
CA PRO A 87 7.62 -8.19 -11.78
C PRO A 87 6.90 -7.31 -12.83
N GLY A 88 6.39 -6.17 -12.38
CA GLY A 88 5.65 -5.23 -13.23
C GLY A 88 4.13 -5.38 -13.14
N ASP A 89 3.61 -6.38 -12.45
CA ASP A 89 2.17 -6.48 -12.20
C ASP A 89 1.67 -5.31 -11.36
N LEU A 90 0.43 -4.92 -11.63
CA LEU A 90 -0.34 -3.95 -10.86
C LEU A 90 -1.73 -4.53 -10.60
N LEU A 91 -2.01 -4.82 -9.35
CA LEU A 91 -3.34 -5.23 -8.91
C LEU A 91 -4.16 -3.99 -8.52
N ALA A 92 -5.43 -3.98 -8.88
CA ALA A 92 -6.33 -2.88 -8.58
C ALA A 92 -7.70 -3.37 -8.11
N THR A 93 -8.30 -2.65 -7.17
CA THR A 93 -9.69 -2.85 -6.77
C THR A 93 -10.32 -1.56 -6.28
N ASN A 94 -11.58 -1.37 -6.58
CA ASN A 94 -12.46 -0.37 -5.96
C ASN A 94 -13.74 -1.02 -5.43
N ASP A 95 -13.72 -2.33 -5.20
CA ASP A 95 -14.86 -3.05 -4.65
C ASP A 95 -15.13 -2.57 -3.21
N PRO A 96 -16.28 -1.95 -2.93
CA PRO A 96 -16.58 -1.39 -1.62
C PRO A 96 -16.66 -2.44 -0.51
N TRP A 97 -16.91 -3.69 -0.84
CA TRP A 97 -17.00 -4.78 0.14
C TRP A 97 -15.63 -5.25 0.67
N VAL A 98 -14.58 -5.02 -0.08
CA VAL A 98 -13.22 -5.43 0.28
C VAL A 98 -12.26 -4.25 0.47
N CYS A 99 -12.64 -3.07 0.01
CA CYS A 99 -11.89 -1.82 0.16
C CYS A 99 -12.51 -0.91 1.23
N ALA A 100 -12.69 0.38 0.98
CA ALA A 100 -13.06 1.38 1.97
C ALA A 100 -14.57 1.67 2.10
N GLY A 101 -15.42 0.87 1.48
CA GLY A 101 -16.87 0.94 1.66
C GLY A 101 -17.62 1.75 0.60
N HIS A 102 -16.94 2.35 -0.36
CA HIS A 102 -17.55 3.02 -1.53
C HIS A 102 -16.66 2.93 -2.78
N LEU A 103 -17.27 3.16 -3.94
CA LEU A 103 -16.62 2.96 -5.25
C LEU A 103 -15.53 3.98 -5.58
N TYR A 104 -15.49 5.09 -4.87
CA TYR A 104 -14.55 6.19 -5.14
C TYR A 104 -13.14 5.95 -4.62
N ASP A 105 -12.96 4.98 -3.74
CA ASP A 105 -11.65 4.57 -3.24
C ASP A 105 -11.07 3.48 -4.13
N VAL A 106 -9.94 3.78 -4.74
CA VAL A 106 -9.21 2.83 -5.57
C VAL A 106 -7.93 2.40 -4.86
N ALA A 107 -7.83 1.12 -4.58
CA ALA A 107 -6.61 0.50 -4.08
C ALA A 107 -5.77 -0.03 -5.24
N LEU A 108 -4.48 0.30 -5.23
CA LEU A 108 -3.47 -0.18 -6.17
C LEU A 108 -2.38 -0.91 -5.39
N VAL A 109 -1.96 -2.07 -5.86
CA VAL A 109 -0.95 -2.90 -5.18
C VAL A 109 0.04 -3.43 -6.20
N THR A 110 1.32 -3.22 -5.94
CA THR A 110 2.42 -3.68 -6.80
C THR A 110 3.30 -4.67 -6.03
N PRO A 111 3.59 -5.86 -6.58
CA PRO A 111 4.53 -6.80 -5.99
C PRO A 111 5.98 -6.32 -6.15
N VAL A 112 6.76 -6.49 -5.09
CA VAL A 112 8.19 -6.16 -5.07
C VAL A 112 9.00 -7.44 -5.09
N PHE A 113 9.83 -7.60 -6.10
CA PHE A 113 10.68 -8.76 -6.28
C PHE A 113 12.16 -8.42 -6.04
N ARG A 114 12.87 -9.37 -5.44
CA ARG A 114 14.32 -9.40 -5.44
C ARG A 114 14.77 -10.65 -6.20
N LYS A 115 15.31 -10.46 -7.40
CA LYS A 115 15.46 -11.54 -8.39
C LYS A 115 14.08 -12.17 -8.63
N ASP A 116 13.95 -13.47 -8.50
CA ASP A 116 12.70 -14.21 -8.75
C ASP A 116 11.86 -14.44 -7.47
N ARG A 117 12.22 -13.79 -6.36
CA ARG A 117 11.50 -13.95 -5.09
C ARG A 117 10.66 -12.72 -4.76
N LEU A 118 9.37 -12.91 -4.56
CA LEU A 118 8.50 -11.90 -3.97
C LEU A 118 8.98 -11.61 -2.54
N VAL A 119 9.30 -10.34 -2.25
CA VAL A 119 9.80 -9.90 -0.94
C VAL A 119 8.79 -9.06 -0.18
N GLY A 120 7.81 -8.50 -0.86
CA GLY A 120 6.76 -7.69 -0.28
C GLY A 120 5.85 -7.10 -1.33
N LEU A 121 4.94 -6.26 -0.88
CA LEU A 121 3.99 -5.53 -1.70
C LEU A 121 4.03 -4.06 -1.31
N VAL A 122 3.85 -3.17 -2.28
CA VAL A 122 3.61 -1.74 -2.05
C VAL A 122 2.17 -1.46 -2.42
N GLY A 123 1.41 -0.90 -1.51
CA GLY A 123 0.03 -0.53 -1.74
C GLY A 123 -0.20 0.96 -1.57
N SER A 124 -1.11 1.50 -2.37
CA SER A 124 -1.71 2.80 -2.16
C SER A 124 -3.22 2.71 -2.32
N ILE A 125 -3.94 3.55 -1.60
CA ILE A 125 -5.38 3.70 -1.72
C ILE A 125 -5.69 5.18 -1.71
N ALA A 126 -6.52 5.63 -2.63
CA ALA A 126 -6.85 7.03 -2.78
C ALA A 126 -8.33 7.24 -3.08
N HIS A 127 -8.92 8.25 -2.44
CA HIS A 127 -10.26 8.71 -2.76
C HIS A 127 -10.24 9.50 -4.06
N LEU A 128 -10.95 8.99 -5.06
CA LEU A 128 -11.11 9.65 -6.35
C LEU A 128 -12.55 10.15 -6.48
N SER A 129 -12.74 11.46 -6.39
CA SER A 129 -14.05 12.04 -6.63
C SER A 129 -14.43 11.94 -8.12
N LEU A 130 -15.57 11.34 -8.42
CA LEU A 130 -16.09 11.27 -9.79
C LEU A 130 -16.71 12.59 -10.28
N ILE A 131 -16.84 13.59 -9.41
CA ILE A 131 -17.39 14.91 -9.78
C ILE A 131 -16.45 15.67 -10.72
N HIS A 132 -15.20 15.29 -10.78
CA HIS A 132 -14.14 15.96 -11.56
C HIS A 132 -13.55 15.09 -12.69
N ILE A 133 -14.24 14.03 -13.07
CA ILE A 133 -13.88 13.21 -14.22
C ILE A 133 -14.65 13.67 -15.47
#